data_f96e6251955ceb928e1680e01453bfc5
#
_entry.id   f96e6251955ceb928e1680e01453bfc5
#
_cell.length_a   1.000
_cell.length_b   1.000
_cell.length_c   1.000
_cell.angle_alpha   90.00
_cell.angle_beta   90.00
_cell.angle_gamma   90.00
#
_symmetry.space_group_name_H-M   'P 1'
#
loop_
_entity.id
_entity.type
_entity.pdbx_description
1 polymer ?
#
loop_
_entity_poly.entity_id
_entity_poly.type
_entity_poly.pdbx_seq_one_letter_code
_entity_poly.pdbx_strand_id
1 'polypeptide(L)'
;MSTPGRPKGEFRSAQHEGTPVSLPHHPPQAPPAGRWRAGWWSAARRCPCPNFGPRPAGTAVSLVVLHSISLPPGVYGGGAIEALFNNRLDPAGHPYFAQISGLQVSAHFVLRRDGQALQFVSCDQRAWHAGKSSWVGRDNCNDWSIGIELEGLEGDTFELAQYQALSQLLRAVARRYPVQALVGHEHVAPGRKLDPGPGFDWATLQQQAGFPVALALPTSVIAPGRTGA
;
A
#
# COMPACT_ATOMS: atom_id res chain seq x y z
N MET A 1 -48.50 63.37 35.85
CA MET A 1 -49.07 62.48 34.83
C MET A 1 -48.17 61.20 34.85
N SER A 2 -48.68 60.16 35.48
CA SER A 2 -47.95 58.93 35.79
C SER A 2 -48.21 57.90 34.71
N THR A 3 -47.16 57.31 34.16
CA THR A 3 -47.22 56.15 33.25
C THR A 3 -47.05 54.84 34.02
N PRO A 4 -47.86 53.81 33.75
CA PRO A 4 -47.81 52.55 34.52
C PRO A 4 -46.78 51.59 34.00
N GLY A 5 -46.18 50.87 34.96
CA GLY A 5 -45.15 49.87 34.75
C GLY A 5 -45.68 48.57 34.08
N ARG A 6 -44.77 47.95 33.33
CA ARG A 6 -44.95 46.66 32.66
C ARG A 6 -44.47 45.53 33.59
N PRO A 7 -45.13 44.39 33.68
CA PRO A 7 -44.71 43.27 34.53
C PRO A 7 -43.56 42.48 33.90
N LYS A 8 -42.60 42.06 34.76
CA LYS A 8 -41.50 41.16 34.40
C LYS A 8 -42.02 39.70 34.31
N GLY A 9 -41.98 39.13 33.11
CA GLY A 9 -42.22 37.71 32.92
C GLY A 9 -40.96 36.93 33.21
N GLU A 10 -41.05 36.01 34.15
CA GLU A 10 -40.01 35.02 34.42
C GLU A 10 -40.01 33.94 33.32
N PHE A 11 -38.90 33.84 32.55
CA PHE A 11 -38.66 32.71 31.65
C PHE A 11 -38.08 31.56 32.47
N ARG A 12 -38.87 30.52 32.71
CA ARG A 12 -38.39 29.23 33.22
C ARG A 12 -37.69 28.49 32.04
N SER A 13 -36.38 28.30 32.19
CA SER A 13 -35.61 27.45 31.31
C SER A 13 -35.93 25.97 31.59
N ALA A 14 -36.60 25.33 30.64
CA ALA A 14 -36.73 23.87 30.66
C ALA A 14 -35.39 23.25 30.18
N GLN A 15 -34.67 22.67 31.09
CA GLN A 15 -33.50 21.83 30.78
C GLN A 15 -34.02 20.50 30.27
N HIS A 16 -33.90 20.27 28.95
CA HIS A 16 -34.01 18.94 28.37
C HIS A 16 -32.67 18.23 28.55
N GLU A 17 -32.61 17.36 29.57
CA GLU A 17 -31.55 16.35 29.65
C GLU A 17 -31.77 15.30 28.57
N GLY A 18 -31.14 15.53 27.41
CA GLY A 18 -31.05 14.52 26.34
C GLY A 18 -29.98 13.50 26.73
N THR A 19 -30.40 12.29 27.12
CA THR A 19 -29.48 11.15 27.29
C THR A 19 -28.73 10.89 26.00
N PRO A 20 -27.39 10.83 26.00
CA PRO A 20 -26.64 10.52 24.77
C PRO A 20 -26.93 9.09 24.33
N VAL A 21 -27.59 8.94 23.19
CA VAL A 21 -27.78 7.64 22.52
C VAL A 21 -26.43 7.20 22.00
N SER A 22 -25.80 6.29 22.73
CA SER A 22 -24.55 5.63 22.31
C SER A 22 -24.86 4.73 21.13
N LEU A 23 -24.46 5.14 19.92
CA LEU A 23 -24.52 4.28 18.75
C LEU A 23 -23.57 3.10 18.97
N PRO A 24 -24.01 1.85 18.66
CA PRO A 24 -23.13 0.69 18.82
C PRO A 24 -21.93 0.83 17.89
N HIS A 25 -20.73 0.93 18.45
CA HIS A 25 -19.47 0.79 17.74
C HIS A 25 -19.39 -0.65 17.24
N HIS A 26 -19.80 -0.89 15.98
CA HIS A 26 -19.44 -2.10 15.28
C HIS A 26 -17.96 -1.98 14.92
N PRO A 27 -17.09 -2.90 15.39
CA PRO A 27 -15.72 -2.94 14.89
C PRO A 27 -15.78 -3.15 13.38
N PRO A 28 -14.91 -2.49 12.59
CA PRO A 28 -14.88 -2.65 11.15
C PRO A 28 -14.73 -4.15 10.85
N GLN A 29 -15.71 -4.71 10.16
CA GLN A 29 -15.66 -6.10 9.71
C GLN A 29 -14.46 -6.24 8.78
N ALA A 30 -13.59 -7.21 9.10
CA ALA A 30 -12.49 -7.54 8.22
C ALA A 30 -13.04 -7.81 6.81
N PRO A 31 -12.52 -7.19 5.76
CA PRO A 31 -13.02 -7.42 4.41
C PRO A 31 -12.96 -8.91 4.09
N PRO A 32 -13.93 -9.43 3.32
CA PRO A 32 -14.00 -10.86 3.00
C PRO A 32 -12.67 -11.30 2.38
N ALA A 33 -12.18 -12.46 2.81
CA ALA A 33 -10.97 -13.07 2.29
C ALA A 33 -11.10 -13.18 0.76
N GLY A 34 -10.35 -12.39 0.00
CA GLY A 34 -10.41 -12.35 -1.45
C GLY A 34 -10.08 -13.72 -2.04
N ARG A 35 -10.75 -14.06 -3.17
CA ARG A 35 -10.50 -15.27 -3.94
C ARG A 35 -9.53 -14.98 -5.08
N TRP A 36 -8.72 -15.97 -5.45
CA TRP A 36 -7.81 -15.89 -6.60
C TRP A 36 -8.42 -16.55 -7.84
N ARG A 37 -8.33 -15.88 -8.98
CA ARG A 37 -8.65 -16.44 -10.28
C ARG A 37 -7.60 -16.00 -11.30
N ALA A 38 -6.86 -16.94 -11.89
CA ALA A 38 -5.79 -16.68 -12.86
C ALA A 38 -4.84 -15.55 -12.40
N GLY A 39 -4.36 -15.63 -11.15
CA GLY A 39 -3.44 -14.64 -10.57
C GLY A 39 -4.05 -13.28 -10.21
N TRP A 40 -5.36 -13.10 -10.36
CA TRP A 40 -6.10 -11.90 -9.94
C TRP A 40 -6.78 -12.13 -8.60
N TRP A 41 -6.61 -11.18 -7.68
CA TRP A 41 -7.20 -11.22 -6.33
C TRP A 41 -8.48 -10.40 -6.29
N SER A 42 -9.60 -11.02 -5.91
CA SER A 42 -10.92 -10.38 -5.98
C SER A 42 -11.15 -9.24 -4.95
N ALA A 43 -10.28 -9.12 -3.94
CA ALA A 43 -10.35 -8.00 -2.99
C ALA A 43 -9.61 -6.74 -3.49
N ALA A 44 -8.90 -6.82 -4.62
CA ALA A 44 -8.30 -5.66 -5.28
C ALA A 44 -9.17 -5.18 -6.44
N ARG A 45 -9.25 -3.86 -6.64
CA ARG A 45 -9.83 -3.29 -7.86
C ARG A 45 -8.92 -3.64 -9.05
N ARG A 46 -9.48 -4.27 -10.08
CA ARG A 46 -8.73 -4.67 -11.26
C ARG A 46 -8.50 -3.47 -12.19
N CYS A 47 -7.24 -3.18 -12.49
CA CYS A 47 -6.78 -2.08 -13.35
C CYS A 47 -5.70 -2.57 -14.32
N PRO A 48 -6.01 -3.46 -15.27
CA PRO A 48 -4.99 -4.12 -16.10
C PRO A 48 -4.18 -3.10 -16.90
N CYS A 49 -2.85 -3.34 -17.00
CA CYS A 49 -1.93 -2.55 -17.78
C CYS A 49 -1.17 -3.44 -18.77
N PRO A 50 -0.59 -2.87 -19.86
CA PRO A 50 0.11 -3.64 -20.90
C PRO A 50 1.55 -4.04 -20.52
N ASN A 51 2.14 -3.43 -19.48
CA ASN A 51 3.55 -3.56 -19.12
C ASN A 51 3.81 -4.84 -18.30
N PHE A 52 3.73 -5.99 -18.94
CA PHE A 52 4.03 -7.29 -18.32
C PHE A 52 4.53 -8.28 -19.38
N GLY A 53 5.05 -9.42 -18.93
CA GLY A 53 5.46 -10.53 -19.79
C GLY A 53 5.26 -11.88 -19.09
N PRO A 54 5.57 -12.97 -19.78
CA PRO A 54 5.58 -14.29 -19.14
C PRO A 54 6.71 -14.38 -18.12
N ARG A 55 6.51 -15.16 -17.07
CA ARG A 55 7.61 -15.60 -16.21
C ARG A 55 8.41 -16.68 -16.93
N PRO A 56 9.74 -16.78 -16.71
CA PRO A 56 10.51 -17.91 -17.22
C PRO A 56 9.89 -19.25 -16.79
N ALA A 57 9.93 -20.22 -17.68
CA ALA A 57 9.34 -21.54 -17.43
C ALA A 57 9.91 -22.17 -16.14
N GLY A 58 9.04 -22.78 -15.34
CA GLY A 58 9.42 -23.42 -14.07
C GLY A 58 9.74 -22.45 -12.94
N THR A 59 9.58 -21.12 -13.12
CA THR A 59 9.87 -20.14 -12.10
C THR A 59 8.70 -20.01 -11.12
N ALA A 60 8.93 -20.39 -9.86
CA ALA A 60 8.00 -20.15 -8.77
C ALA A 60 8.13 -18.70 -8.24
N VAL A 61 7.01 -18.10 -7.86
CA VAL A 61 6.99 -16.83 -7.14
C VAL A 61 7.39 -17.09 -5.69
N SER A 62 8.55 -16.60 -5.27
CA SER A 62 9.10 -16.83 -3.94
C SER A 62 9.52 -15.57 -3.19
N LEU A 63 9.36 -14.39 -3.79
CA LEU A 63 9.72 -13.08 -3.23
C LEU A 63 8.56 -12.10 -3.36
N VAL A 64 8.41 -11.22 -2.38
CA VAL A 64 7.66 -9.95 -2.52
C VAL A 64 8.63 -8.79 -2.38
N VAL A 65 8.53 -7.81 -3.29
CA VAL A 65 9.31 -6.57 -3.25
C VAL A 65 8.36 -5.41 -3.02
N LEU A 66 8.62 -4.64 -1.95
CA LEU A 66 7.90 -3.41 -1.64
C LEU A 66 8.57 -2.22 -2.29
N HIS A 67 7.73 -1.31 -2.77
CA HIS A 67 8.11 -0.04 -3.38
C HIS A 67 7.33 1.10 -2.74
N SER A 68 7.73 2.34 -3.01
CA SER A 68 6.90 3.52 -2.82
C SER A 68 6.75 4.29 -4.11
N ILE A 69 5.56 4.81 -4.36
CA ILE A 69 5.24 5.59 -5.57
C ILE A 69 4.34 6.77 -5.24
N SER A 70 4.68 7.95 -5.77
CA SER A 70 3.79 9.11 -5.84
C SER A 70 4.02 9.87 -7.15
N LEU A 71 2.95 10.37 -7.77
CA LEU A 71 3.03 11.06 -9.06
C LEU A 71 2.12 12.30 -9.10
N PRO A 72 2.73 13.52 -9.22
CA PRO A 72 4.17 13.77 -9.08
C PRO A 72 4.67 13.46 -7.65
N PRO A 73 6.01 13.46 -7.40
CA PRO A 73 6.54 13.14 -6.08
C PRO A 73 5.85 13.94 -4.95
N GLY A 74 5.39 13.22 -3.91
CA GLY A 74 4.67 13.80 -2.77
C GLY A 74 3.20 14.14 -3.03
N VAL A 75 2.66 13.87 -4.23
CA VAL A 75 1.24 14.03 -4.54
C VAL A 75 0.56 12.67 -4.57
N TYR A 76 -0.51 12.55 -3.80
CA TYR A 76 -1.22 11.30 -3.57
C TYR A 76 -2.62 11.30 -4.18
N GLY A 77 -3.16 10.13 -4.48
CA GLY A 77 -4.46 10.00 -5.15
C GLY A 77 -4.38 10.24 -6.66
N GLY A 78 -5.54 10.52 -7.25
CA GLY A 78 -5.67 10.80 -8.68
C GLY A 78 -5.36 9.60 -9.58
N GLY A 79 -5.18 9.87 -10.88
CA GLY A 79 -5.00 8.86 -11.93
C GLY A 79 -3.59 8.74 -12.49
N ALA A 80 -2.59 9.49 -11.97
CA ALA A 80 -1.27 9.57 -12.59
C ALA A 80 -0.51 8.23 -12.56
N ILE A 81 -0.59 7.46 -11.47
CA ILE A 81 0.02 6.13 -11.37
C ILE A 81 -0.62 5.17 -12.39
N GLU A 82 -1.96 5.19 -12.49
CA GLU A 82 -2.68 4.37 -13.47
C GLU A 82 -2.32 4.79 -14.92
N ALA A 83 -2.17 6.09 -15.16
CA ALA A 83 -1.75 6.61 -16.46
C ALA A 83 -0.31 6.20 -16.80
N LEU A 84 0.64 6.23 -15.86
CA LEU A 84 2.01 5.77 -16.04
C LEU A 84 2.04 4.28 -16.43
N PHE A 85 1.41 3.42 -15.64
CA PHE A 85 1.42 1.97 -15.90
C PHE A 85 0.70 1.59 -17.22
N ASN A 86 -0.19 2.45 -17.69
CA ASN A 86 -0.87 2.28 -18.99
C ASN A 86 -0.19 3.04 -20.14
N ASN A 87 1.03 3.61 -19.96
CA ASN A 87 1.77 4.36 -20.98
C ASN A 87 0.97 5.57 -21.51
N ARG A 88 0.16 6.21 -20.67
CA ARG A 88 -0.71 7.34 -20.99
C ARG A 88 -0.47 8.56 -20.13
N LEU A 89 0.64 8.58 -19.36
CA LEU A 89 1.01 9.75 -18.57
C LEU A 89 1.33 10.91 -19.52
N ASP A 90 0.60 12.03 -19.36
CA ASP A 90 0.82 13.23 -20.18
C ASP A 90 2.09 13.95 -19.73
N PRO A 91 3.15 14.02 -20.56
CA PRO A 91 4.38 14.72 -20.22
C PRO A 91 4.19 16.22 -19.97
N ALA A 92 3.16 16.84 -20.55
CA ALA A 92 2.87 18.25 -20.36
C ALA A 92 2.15 18.55 -19.05
N GLY A 93 1.59 17.53 -18.38
CA GLY A 93 0.82 17.70 -17.14
C GLY A 93 1.65 18.11 -15.93
N HIS A 94 2.94 17.82 -15.91
CA HIS A 94 3.86 18.22 -14.83
C HIS A 94 5.32 18.08 -15.28
N PRO A 95 6.27 18.98 -14.83
CA PRO A 95 7.70 18.87 -15.20
C PRO A 95 8.33 17.51 -14.88
N TYR A 96 7.94 16.87 -13.77
CA TYR A 96 8.39 15.52 -13.42
C TYR A 96 7.89 14.46 -14.41
N PHE A 97 6.69 14.61 -14.96
CA PHE A 97 6.16 13.66 -15.93
C PHE A 97 6.95 13.67 -17.25
N ALA A 98 7.46 14.86 -17.63
CA ALA A 98 8.36 14.97 -18.78
C ALA A 98 9.67 14.20 -18.57
N GLN A 99 10.21 14.15 -17.33
CA GLN A 99 11.45 13.42 -17.00
C GLN A 99 11.29 11.90 -17.09
N ILE A 100 10.09 11.38 -16.84
CA ILE A 100 9.78 9.96 -16.88
C ILE A 100 8.99 9.55 -18.14
N SER A 101 8.90 10.45 -19.12
CA SER A 101 8.22 10.21 -20.37
C SER A 101 8.81 9.00 -21.10
N GLY A 102 7.94 8.12 -21.61
CA GLY A 102 8.34 6.89 -22.30
C GLY A 102 8.78 5.74 -21.39
N LEU A 103 8.81 5.94 -20.06
CA LEU A 103 9.13 4.88 -19.12
C LEU A 103 8.00 3.84 -19.11
N GLN A 104 8.33 2.58 -19.42
CA GLN A 104 7.41 1.44 -19.36
C GLN A 104 7.69 0.60 -18.13
N VAL A 105 6.88 0.79 -17.10
CA VAL A 105 6.97 0.10 -15.81
C VAL A 105 5.60 -0.36 -15.35
N SER A 106 5.56 -1.26 -14.40
CA SER A 106 4.34 -1.71 -13.72
C SER A 106 4.67 -2.34 -12.38
N ALA A 107 3.66 -2.52 -11.54
CA ALA A 107 3.71 -3.43 -10.40
C ALA A 107 2.49 -4.36 -10.44
N HIS A 108 2.50 -5.41 -9.61
CA HIS A 108 1.32 -6.26 -9.50
C HIS A 108 0.21 -5.51 -8.77
N PHE A 109 0.57 -4.82 -7.68
CA PHE A 109 -0.38 -4.07 -6.85
C PHE A 109 0.10 -2.64 -6.58
N VAL A 110 -0.88 -1.75 -6.37
CA VAL A 110 -0.70 -0.46 -5.73
C VAL A 110 -1.65 -0.40 -4.53
N LEU A 111 -1.15 -0.04 -3.36
CA LEU A 111 -1.93 0.23 -2.17
C LEU A 111 -2.03 1.74 -1.96
N ARG A 112 -3.22 2.29 -2.13
CA ARG A 112 -3.53 3.70 -1.89
C ARG A 112 -3.41 4.03 -0.40
N ARG A 113 -3.30 5.31 -0.07
CA ARG A 113 -3.18 5.76 1.33
C ARG A 113 -4.37 5.37 2.21
N ASP A 114 -5.56 5.24 1.64
CA ASP A 114 -6.77 4.77 2.32
C ASP A 114 -6.85 3.24 2.47
N GLY A 115 -5.83 2.52 2.01
CA GLY A 115 -5.76 1.06 2.03
C GLY A 115 -6.44 0.39 0.83
N GLN A 116 -7.00 1.14 -0.13
CA GLN A 116 -7.55 0.53 -1.35
C GLN A 116 -6.44 -0.18 -2.13
N ALA A 117 -6.66 -1.46 -2.44
CA ALA A 117 -5.78 -2.25 -3.27
C ALA A 117 -6.22 -2.17 -4.75
N LEU A 118 -5.28 -1.81 -5.62
CA LEU A 118 -5.41 -1.86 -7.08
C LEU A 118 -4.51 -2.97 -7.60
N GLN A 119 -4.98 -3.78 -8.56
CA GLN A 119 -4.15 -4.80 -9.20
C GLN A 119 -4.03 -4.54 -10.69
N PHE A 120 -2.78 -4.40 -11.16
CA PHE A 120 -2.44 -4.05 -12.55
C PHE A 120 -1.97 -5.22 -13.37
N VAL A 121 -1.27 -6.16 -12.75
CA VAL A 121 -0.73 -7.37 -13.43
C VAL A 121 -1.18 -8.60 -12.65
N SER A 122 -1.53 -9.66 -13.39
CA SER A 122 -1.75 -10.97 -12.78
C SER A 122 -0.48 -11.44 -12.07
N CYS A 123 -0.57 -11.96 -10.84
CA CYS A 123 0.58 -12.50 -10.14
C CYS A 123 1.19 -13.73 -10.82
N ASP A 124 0.46 -14.38 -11.73
CA ASP A 124 0.96 -15.48 -12.56
C ASP A 124 1.85 -14.96 -13.72
N GLN A 125 1.84 -13.64 -13.99
CA GLN A 125 2.68 -12.96 -14.96
C GLN A 125 3.81 -12.18 -14.28
N ARG A 126 4.76 -11.69 -15.08
CA ARG A 126 5.92 -10.91 -14.69
C ARG A 126 5.63 -9.42 -14.86
N ALA A 127 5.47 -8.67 -13.80
CA ALA A 127 5.45 -7.20 -13.84
C ALA A 127 6.88 -6.63 -13.95
N TRP A 128 6.98 -5.34 -14.31
CA TRP A 128 8.27 -4.65 -14.54
C TRP A 128 8.50 -3.60 -13.47
N HIS A 129 8.88 -4.04 -12.24
CA HIS A 129 9.00 -3.17 -11.05
C HIS A 129 10.42 -3.06 -10.48
N ALA A 130 11.25 -4.10 -10.58
CA ALA A 130 12.53 -4.13 -9.85
C ALA A 130 13.74 -3.71 -10.70
N GLY A 131 13.60 -3.70 -12.05
CA GLY A 131 14.70 -3.39 -12.97
C GLY A 131 15.90 -4.34 -12.79
N LYS A 132 17.12 -3.80 -12.88
CA LYS A 132 18.34 -4.57 -12.55
C LYS A 132 18.37 -4.79 -11.04
N SER A 133 18.24 -6.04 -10.62
CA SER A 133 18.04 -6.40 -9.21
C SER A 133 18.53 -7.80 -8.94
N SER A 134 18.93 -8.06 -7.68
CA SER A 134 19.29 -9.40 -7.21
C SER A 134 18.92 -9.57 -5.74
N TRP A 135 18.62 -10.80 -5.34
CA TRP A 135 18.37 -11.16 -3.94
C TRP A 135 18.91 -12.56 -3.66
N VAL A 136 19.78 -12.68 -2.61
CA VAL A 136 20.41 -13.94 -2.20
C VAL A 136 21.06 -14.69 -3.39
N GLY A 137 21.83 -13.95 -4.22
CA GLY A 137 22.56 -14.51 -5.37
C GLY A 137 21.70 -14.85 -6.58
N ARG A 138 20.40 -14.53 -6.58
CA ARG A 138 19.51 -14.73 -7.71
C ARG A 138 19.14 -13.39 -8.35
N ASP A 139 19.47 -13.22 -9.63
CA ASP A 139 19.23 -12.02 -10.40
C ASP A 139 17.80 -11.90 -10.92
N ASN A 140 17.49 -10.73 -11.51
CA ASN A 140 16.22 -10.42 -12.16
C ASN A 140 14.99 -10.69 -11.29
N CYS A 141 14.90 -10.00 -10.15
CA CYS A 141 13.80 -10.20 -9.20
C CYS A 141 12.40 -10.11 -9.83
N ASN A 142 12.22 -9.36 -10.93
CA ASN A 142 10.96 -9.35 -11.67
C ASN A 142 10.47 -10.75 -12.06
N ASP A 143 11.39 -11.68 -12.35
CA ASP A 143 11.04 -13.00 -12.88
C ASP A 143 10.30 -13.85 -11.85
N TRP A 144 10.62 -13.68 -10.57
CA TRP A 144 10.21 -14.57 -9.48
C TRP A 144 9.63 -13.86 -8.25
N SER A 145 9.31 -12.57 -8.39
CA SER A 145 8.69 -11.78 -7.31
C SER A 145 7.30 -11.25 -7.68
N ILE A 146 6.59 -10.80 -6.65
CA ILE A 146 5.43 -9.92 -6.74
C ILE A 146 5.87 -8.54 -6.26
N GLY A 147 5.73 -7.50 -7.11
CA GLY A 147 5.95 -6.11 -6.74
C GLY A 147 4.69 -5.47 -6.20
N ILE A 148 4.80 -4.79 -5.06
CA ILE A 148 3.71 -4.05 -4.41
C ILE A 148 4.19 -2.61 -4.18
N GLU A 149 3.52 -1.67 -4.82
CA GLU A 149 3.72 -0.24 -4.60
C GLU A 149 2.84 0.25 -3.45
N LEU A 150 3.41 0.98 -2.53
CA LEU A 150 2.68 1.75 -1.52
C LEU A 150 2.63 3.21 -2.01
N GLU A 151 1.43 3.79 -2.10
CA GLU A 151 1.32 5.21 -2.43
C GLU A 151 1.97 6.03 -1.32
N GLY A 152 3.12 6.60 -1.62
CA GLY A 152 3.99 7.28 -0.67
C GLY A 152 5.23 7.85 -1.33
N LEU A 153 6.09 8.45 -0.54
CA LEU A 153 7.38 8.99 -0.94
C LEU A 153 8.46 8.48 0.03
N GLU A 154 9.65 8.21 -0.47
CA GLU A 154 10.80 7.83 0.34
C GLU A 154 11.06 8.88 1.43
N GLY A 155 11.11 8.44 2.69
CA GLY A 155 11.28 9.32 3.85
C GLY A 155 9.99 9.81 4.50
N ASP A 156 8.84 9.74 3.81
CA ASP A 156 7.54 9.99 4.40
C ASP A 156 6.98 8.76 5.12
N THR A 157 6.07 8.98 6.05
CA THR A 157 5.36 7.91 6.74
C THR A 157 4.20 7.37 5.90
N PHE A 158 3.90 6.10 6.11
CA PHE A 158 2.75 5.43 5.49
C PHE A 158 1.57 5.35 6.46
N GLU A 159 0.36 5.25 5.93
CA GLU A 159 -0.86 5.22 6.72
C GLU A 159 -1.10 3.84 7.34
N LEU A 160 -1.72 3.81 8.53
CA LEU A 160 -2.11 2.55 9.18
C LEU A 160 -3.00 1.68 8.26
N ALA A 161 -3.88 2.31 7.47
CA ALA A 161 -4.72 1.63 6.50
C ALA A 161 -3.91 0.88 5.43
N GLN A 162 -2.74 1.42 5.03
CA GLN A 162 -1.83 0.74 4.09
C GLN A 162 -1.17 -0.48 4.74
N TYR A 163 -0.71 -0.39 5.99
CA TYR A 163 -0.14 -1.53 6.71
C TYR A 163 -1.17 -2.66 6.90
N GLN A 164 -2.42 -2.32 7.23
CA GLN A 164 -3.52 -3.26 7.36
C GLN A 164 -3.83 -3.97 6.02
N ALA A 165 -3.96 -3.18 4.94
CA ALA A 165 -4.19 -3.70 3.60
C ALA A 165 -3.03 -4.57 3.10
N LEU A 166 -1.79 -4.14 3.34
CA LEU A 166 -0.58 -4.88 2.99
C LEU A 166 -0.53 -6.22 3.71
N SER A 167 -0.78 -6.24 5.02
CA SER A 167 -0.82 -7.50 5.79
C SER A 167 -1.86 -8.49 5.24
N GLN A 168 -3.06 -8.01 4.90
CA GLN A 168 -4.10 -8.84 4.29
C GLN A 168 -3.68 -9.39 2.92
N LEU A 169 -3.09 -8.55 2.07
CA LEU A 169 -2.58 -8.95 0.76
C LEU A 169 -1.44 -9.97 0.89
N LEU A 170 -0.47 -9.73 1.77
CA LEU A 170 0.65 -10.64 2.02
C LEU A 170 0.16 -12.01 2.50
N ARG A 171 -0.83 -12.06 3.38
CA ARG A 171 -1.47 -13.31 3.81
C ARG A 171 -2.15 -14.04 2.65
N ALA A 172 -2.83 -13.32 1.78
CA ALA A 172 -3.47 -13.91 0.60
C ALA A 172 -2.43 -14.44 -0.40
N VAL A 173 -1.34 -13.71 -0.61
CA VAL A 173 -0.21 -14.10 -1.46
C VAL A 173 0.50 -15.34 -0.90
N ALA A 174 0.85 -15.36 0.39
CA ALA A 174 1.55 -16.47 1.03
C ALA A 174 0.74 -17.77 1.07
N ARG A 175 -0.60 -17.67 1.01
CA ARG A 175 -1.48 -18.87 0.90
C ARG A 175 -1.51 -19.47 -0.51
N ARG A 176 -1.20 -18.68 -1.53
CA ARG A 176 -1.28 -19.11 -2.93
C ARG A 176 0.08 -19.40 -3.54
N TYR A 177 1.09 -18.65 -3.19
CA TYR A 177 2.44 -18.72 -3.76
C TYR A 177 3.44 -19.11 -2.68
N PRO A 178 4.50 -19.88 -3.01
CA PRO A 178 5.53 -20.29 -2.06
C PRO A 178 6.49 -19.14 -1.71
N VAL A 179 5.94 -17.99 -1.31
CA VAL A 179 6.74 -16.80 -0.96
C VAL A 179 7.48 -17.05 0.35
N GLN A 180 8.78 -16.78 0.33
CA GLN A 180 9.71 -17.01 1.42
C GLN A 180 10.22 -15.70 2.06
N ALA A 181 10.27 -14.62 1.29
CA ALA A 181 10.80 -13.34 1.77
C ALA A 181 9.96 -12.14 1.31
N LEU A 182 10.01 -11.11 2.15
CA LEU A 182 9.46 -9.77 1.89
C LEU A 182 10.60 -8.78 2.07
N VAL A 183 10.88 -7.96 1.04
CA VAL A 183 12.01 -7.03 1.02
C VAL A 183 11.60 -5.70 0.39
N GLY A 184 12.34 -4.62 0.65
CA GLY A 184 12.21 -3.37 -0.08
C GLY A 184 13.00 -3.40 -1.39
N HIS A 185 12.68 -2.50 -2.32
CA HIS A 185 13.46 -2.31 -3.56
C HIS A 185 14.92 -1.96 -3.27
N GLU A 186 15.17 -1.19 -2.22
CA GLU A 186 16.51 -0.87 -1.71
C GLU A 186 17.36 -2.11 -1.40
N HIS A 187 16.74 -3.20 -0.97
CA HIS A 187 17.43 -4.44 -0.62
C HIS A 187 17.80 -5.28 -1.86
N VAL A 188 17.02 -5.20 -2.93
CA VAL A 188 17.28 -5.95 -4.18
C VAL A 188 18.05 -5.13 -5.21
N ALA A 189 18.18 -3.82 -5.00
CA ALA A 189 18.90 -2.91 -5.88
C ALA A 189 19.72 -1.86 -5.08
N PRO A 190 20.59 -2.32 -4.14
CA PRO A 190 21.31 -1.43 -3.23
C PRO A 190 22.15 -0.41 -4.00
N GLY A 191 22.20 0.84 -3.48
CA GLY A 191 22.90 1.95 -4.12
C GLY A 191 22.22 2.53 -5.36
N ARG A 192 21.17 1.89 -5.89
CA ARG A 192 20.39 2.36 -7.04
C ARG A 192 18.98 2.79 -6.65
N LYS A 193 18.41 2.18 -5.64
CA LYS A 193 17.04 2.39 -5.16
C LYS A 193 17.02 2.57 -3.65
N LEU A 194 16.07 3.35 -3.17
CA LEU A 194 15.90 3.68 -1.76
C LEU A 194 14.50 3.31 -1.25
N ASP A 195 13.56 3.01 -2.16
CA ASP A 195 12.16 2.72 -1.83
C ASP A 195 11.98 1.30 -1.19
N PRO A 196 11.03 1.13 -0.27
CA PRO A 196 10.07 2.10 0.24
C PRO A 196 10.69 3.16 1.17
N GLY A 197 11.95 3.01 1.57
CA GLY A 197 12.74 3.97 2.32
C GLY A 197 12.53 3.94 3.84
N PRO A 198 13.24 4.81 4.57
CA PRO A 198 13.29 4.79 6.03
C PRO A 198 11.96 5.18 6.71
N GLY A 199 11.03 5.77 5.98
CA GLY A 199 9.68 6.09 6.48
C GLY A 199 8.77 4.86 6.58
N PHE A 200 9.14 3.72 5.97
CA PHE A 200 8.37 2.49 6.09
C PHE A 200 8.69 1.75 7.40
N ASP A 201 7.69 1.62 8.26
CA ASP A 201 7.83 0.95 9.56
C ASP A 201 7.54 -0.55 9.45
N TRP A 202 8.62 -1.34 9.34
CA TRP A 202 8.57 -2.79 9.30
C TRP A 202 7.97 -3.40 10.57
N ALA A 203 8.22 -2.80 11.75
CA ALA A 203 7.69 -3.29 13.02
C ALA A 203 6.16 -3.12 13.07
N THR A 204 5.66 -1.97 12.64
CA THR A 204 4.22 -1.74 12.49
C THR A 204 3.58 -2.76 11.55
N LEU A 205 4.23 -3.10 10.42
CA LEU A 205 3.71 -4.14 9.52
C LEU A 205 3.63 -5.51 10.22
N GLN A 206 4.69 -5.92 10.91
CA GLN A 206 4.74 -7.22 11.60
C GLN A 206 3.66 -7.38 12.68
N GLN A 207 3.26 -6.27 13.29
CA GLN A 207 2.21 -6.23 14.32
C GLN A 207 0.79 -6.31 13.76
N GLN A 208 0.62 -6.17 12.43
CA GLN A 208 -0.72 -6.23 11.84
C GLN A 208 -1.33 -7.63 11.93
N ALA A 209 -2.61 -7.68 12.25
CA ALA A 209 -3.36 -8.93 12.30
C ALA A 209 -3.26 -9.70 10.97
N GLY A 210 -2.77 -10.94 11.02
CA GLY A 210 -2.64 -11.82 9.86
C GLY A 210 -1.37 -11.62 9.04
N PHE A 211 -0.38 -10.86 9.52
CA PHE A 211 0.94 -10.86 8.91
C PHE A 211 1.50 -12.29 8.87
N PRO A 212 2.03 -12.75 7.71
CA PRO A 212 2.58 -14.09 7.59
C PRO A 212 3.98 -14.16 8.24
N VAL A 213 4.05 -14.49 9.52
CA VAL A 213 5.29 -14.53 10.33
C VAL A 213 6.40 -15.44 9.78
N ALA A 214 6.08 -16.34 8.86
CA ALA A 214 7.07 -17.19 8.19
C ALA A 214 7.87 -16.47 7.09
N LEU A 215 7.48 -15.24 6.70
CA LEU A 215 8.23 -14.47 5.71
C LEU A 215 9.54 -13.94 6.33
N ALA A 216 10.66 -14.27 5.69
CA ALA A 216 11.93 -13.65 6.04
C ALA A 216 11.90 -12.16 5.68
N LEU A 217 12.34 -11.31 6.61
CA LEU A 217 12.56 -9.88 6.39
C LEU A 217 14.07 -9.60 6.25
N PRO A 218 14.45 -8.45 5.65
CA PRO A 218 15.85 -8.07 5.57
C PRO A 218 16.48 -7.98 6.96
N THR A 219 17.69 -8.48 7.13
CA THR A 219 18.40 -8.51 8.42
C THR A 219 18.65 -7.12 9.01
N SER A 220 18.73 -6.09 8.19
CA SER A 220 18.83 -4.69 8.63
C SER A 220 17.57 -4.17 9.35
N VAL A 221 16.45 -4.88 9.22
CA VAL A 221 15.15 -4.53 9.82
C VAL A 221 14.96 -5.16 11.19
N ILE A 222 15.68 -6.25 11.47
CA ILE A 222 15.68 -6.89 12.78
C ILE A 222 16.69 -6.13 13.66
N ALA A 223 16.31 -4.92 14.10
CA ALA A 223 17.05 -4.23 15.14
C ALA A 223 17.04 -5.12 16.40
N PRO A 224 18.19 -5.38 17.05
CA PRO A 224 18.19 -6.09 18.33
C PRO A 224 17.33 -5.29 19.29
N GLY A 225 16.31 -5.96 19.85
CA GLY A 225 15.47 -5.36 20.86
C GLY A 225 16.36 -4.69 21.90
N ARG A 226 16.02 -3.45 22.28
CA ARG A 226 16.61 -2.81 23.45
C ARG A 226 16.41 -3.76 24.62
N THR A 227 17.43 -4.52 24.97
CA THR A 227 17.53 -5.11 26.29
C THR A 227 17.67 -3.94 27.25
N GLY A 228 16.59 -3.65 27.95
CA GLY A 228 16.59 -2.66 29.02
C GLY A 228 17.63 -3.06 30.07
N ALA A 229 18.42 -2.10 30.41
CA ALA A 229 19.16 -2.06 31.66
C ALA A 229 18.33 -1.21 32.66
#